data_f571272afaa417489600f10deebbdffb
#
_entry.id   f571272afaa417489600f10deebbdffb
#
_cell.length_a   1.000
_cell.length_b   1.000
_cell.length_c   1.000
_cell.angle_alpha   90.00
_cell.angle_beta   90.00
_cell.angle_gamma   90.00
#
_symmetry.space_group_name_H-M   'P 1'
#
loop_
_entity.id
_entity.type
_entity.pdbx_description
1 polymer ?
#
loop_
_entity_poly.entity_id
_entity_poly.type
_entity_poly.pdbx_seq_one_letter_code
_entity_poly.pdbx_strand_id
1 'polypeptide(L)'
;MASVVLGLDGTCALFCEEGFKQCMVGTLALDDGAGERLETIYLGQAPELGKAEFLERLDEEWRRLCQRYPAARRVGLRDGARDDEPWLAARTSWQIPGFYHASGYLAGAAAGLRRKGVERAQWLEEACHTLQHESGAAARLSGELAAQVEAGSRTRGAAGALAAASGYFAHNIERMDYAVFRAMRFPIGSGVTEAACKTLVKQRLCGSGMPWTRRGAQTVLTLRAILLSTSRWTSRWTYLDKHGIPLT
;
A
#
# COMPACT_ATOMS: atom_id res chain seq x y z
N MET A 1 -12.10 8.71 16.75
CA MET A 1 -11.44 8.48 15.45
C MET A 1 -10.24 9.40 15.34
N ALA A 2 -9.03 8.85 15.23
CA ALA A 2 -7.80 9.65 15.21
C ALA A 2 -7.23 9.81 13.80
N SER A 3 -7.36 8.81 12.94
CA SER A 3 -6.90 8.90 11.54
C SER A 3 -7.80 8.16 10.57
N VAL A 4 -7.84 8.67 9.35
CA VAL A 4 -8.34 7.99 8.15
C VAL A 4 -7.15 7.72 7.26
N VAL A 5 -6.92 6.46 6.95
CA VAL A 5 -5.75 5.98 6.22
C VAL A 5 -6.17 5.51 4.84
N LEU A 6 -5.61 6.10 3.81
CA LEU A 6 -5.86 5.81 2.41
C LEU A 6 -4.70 5.00 1.83
N GLY A 7 -5.00 3.83 1.27
CA GLY A 7 -4.03 3.00 0.55
C GLY A 7 -4.59 2.54 -0.79
N LEU A 8 -3.72 2.44 -1.78
CA LEU A 8 -4.06 1.86 -3.07
C LEU A 8 -2.89 1.02 -3.59
N ASP A 9 -3.22 -0.05 -4.30
CA ASP A 9 -2.27 -1.00 -4.86
C ASP A 9 -2.94 -1.74 -6.04
N GLY A 10 -2.17 -2.50 -6.80
CA GLY A 10 -2.67 -3.28 -7.91
C GLY A 10 -2.04 -4.66 -7.98
N THR A 11 -2.84 -5.63 -8.41
CA THR A 11 -2.36 -6.99 -8.64
C THR A 11 -2.99 -7.60 -9.89
N CYS A 12 -2.25 -8.47 -10.58
CA CYS A 12 -2.69 -9.06 -11.84
C CYS A 12 -3.57 -10.28 -11.63
N ALA A 13 -4.58 -10.42 -12.49
CA ALA A 13 -5.38 -11.62 -12.69
C ALA A 13 -5.46 -11.95 -14.19
N LEU A 14 -5.87 -13.18 -14.54
CA LEU A 14 -5.98 -13.64 -15.90
C LEU A 14 -7.36 -13.27 -16.47
N PHE A 15 -7.39 -12.61 -17.63
CA PHE A 15 -8.62 -12.22 -18.33
C PHE A 15 -8.75 -12.93 -19.68
N CYS A 16 -9.99 -13.25 -20.05
CA CYS A 16 -10.30 -13.86 -21.34
C CYS A 16 -9.80 -12.96 -22.47
N GLU A 17 -9.09 -13.56 -23.45
CA GLU A 17 -8.57 -12.89 -24.66
C GLU A 17 -7.56 -11.75 -24.40
N GLU A 18 -7.37 -11.32 -23.15
CA GLU A 18 -6.53 -10.19 -22.79
C GLU A 18 -5.24 -10.58 -22.05
N GLY A 19 -5.16 -11.83 -21.54
CA GLY A 19 -4.04 -12.28 -20.72
C GLY A 19 -4.04 -11.67 -19.30
N PHE A 20 -2.86 -11.54 -18.69
CA PHE A 20 -2.72 -10.95 -17.37
C PHE A 20 -2.92 -9.44 -17.39
N LYS A 21 -3.89 -8.95 -16.64
CA LYS A 21 -4.21 -7.53 -16.47
C LYS A 21 -4.28 -7.16 -15.01
N GLN A 22 -3.97 -5.91 -14.71
CA GLN A 22 -3.98 -5.37 -13.36
C GLN A 22 -5.39 -5.04 -12.90
N CYS A 23 -5.79 -5.59 -11.74
CA CYS A 23 -6.92 -5.15 -10.95
C CYS A 23 -6.44 -4.16 -9.89
N MET A 24 -7.17 -3.08 -9.68
CA MET A 24 -6.87 -2.09 -8.66
C MET A 24 -7.58 -2.41 -7.35
N VAL A 25 -6.93 -2.12 -6.25
CA VAL A 25 -7.44 -2.29 -4.88
C VAL A 25 -7.25 -0.99 -4.11
N GLY A 26 -8.31 -0.50 -3.50
CA GLY A 26 -8.29 0.64 -2.58
C GLY A 26 -8.69 0.20 -1.17
N THR A 27 -8.06 0.79 -0.17
CA THR A 27 -8.38 0.59 1.24
C THR A 27 -8.51 1.93 1.95
N LEU A 28 -9.55 2.04 2.77
CA LEU A 28 -9.78 3.18 3.65
C LEU A 28 -9.89 2.63 5.07
N ALA A 29 -8.81 2.73 5.84
CA ALA A 29 -8.79 2.27 7.22
C ALA A 29 -9.13 3.42 8.17
N LEU A 30 -9.82 3.09 9.24
CA LEU A 30 -10.19 4.00 10.31
C LEU A 30 -9.49 3.55 11.58
N ASP A 31 -8.61 4.38 12.12
CA ASP A 31 -7.86 4.07 13.33
C ASP A 31 -8.30 4.98 14.48
N ASP A 32 -8.21 4.46 15.71
CA ASP A 32 -8.49 5.22 16.93
C ASP A 32 -7.28 6.05 17.39
N GLY A 33 -7.37 6.65 18.59
CA GLY A 33 -6.30 7.46 19.17
C GLY A 33 -5.08 6.66 19.62
N ALA A 34 -5.24 5.35 19.81
CA ALA A 34 -4.14 4.44 20.15
C ALA A 34 -3.42 3.89 18.89
N GLY A 35 -3.99 4.14 17.71
CA GLY A 35 -3.50 3.60 16.43
C GLY A 35 -4.05 2.21 16.14
N GLU A 36 -5.07 1.77 16.87
CA GLU A 36 -5.75 0.51 16.61
C GLU A 36 -6.79 0.68 15.52
N ARG A 37 -6.78 -0.25 14.58
CA ARG A 37 -7.68 -0.23 13.44
C ARG A 37 -9.09 -0.70 13.83
N LEU A 38 -10.04 0.21 13.68
CA LEU A 38 -11.46 -0.04 14.00
C LEU A 38 -12.22 -0.66 12.83
N GLU A 39 -11.93 -0.19 11.62
CA GLU A 39 -12.62 -0.64 10.41
C GLU A 39 -11.74 -0.45 9.18
N THR A 40 -11.98 -1.27 8.15
CA THR A 40 -11.44 -1.04 6.82
C THR A 40 -12.54 -1.15 5.78
N ILE A 41 -12.65 -0.16 4.92
CA ILE A 41 -13.49 -0.16 3.73
C ILE A 41 -12.60 -0.56 2.55
N TYR A 42 -13.07 -1.53 1.78
CA TYR A 42 -12.37 -2.07 0.63
C TYR A 42 -13.05 -1.67 -0.67
N LEU A 43 -12.25 -1.38 -1.69
CA LEU A 43 -12.69 -1.21 -3.07
C LEU A 43 -11.84 -2.11 -3.97
N GLY A 44 -12.50 -2.70 -4.96
CA GLY A 44 -11.83 -3.46 -6.02
C GLY A 44 -12.33 -3.02 -7.38
N GLN A 45 -11.43 -2.89 -8.34
CA GLN A 45 -11.73 -2.55 -9.72
C GLN A 45 -11.09 -3.55 -10.67
N ALA A 46 -11.90 -4.09 -11.59
CA ALA A 46 -11.41 -4.87 -12.73
C ALA A 46 -10.60 -3.96 -13.67
N PRO A 47 -9.77 -4.53 -14.56
CA PRO A 47 -8.94 -3.73 -15.46
C PRO A 47 -9.73 -2.71 -16.26
N GLU A 48 -9.25 -1.49 -16.31
CA GLU A 48 -9.76 -0.39 -17.11
C GLU A 48 -8.63 0.30 -17.88
N LEU A 49 -8.95 1.18 -18.81
CA LEU A 49 -7.94 2.00 -19.47
C LEU A 49 -7.55 3.15 -18.52
N GLY A 50 -6.33 3.11 -18.01
CA GLY A 50 -5.90 4.02 -16.94
C GLY A 50 -6.47 3.59 -15.59
N LYS A 51 -6.71 4.54 -14.69
CA LYS A 51 -7.23 4.32 -13.33
C LYS A 51 -8.37 5.28 -12.98
N ALA A 52 -8.95 5.95 -13.96
CA ALA A 52 -9.84 7.09 -13.73
C ALA A 52 -11.12 6.70 -12.96
N GLU A 53 -11.80 5.65 -13.40
CA GLU A 53 -13.02 5.15 -12.76
C GLU A 53 -12.76 4.65 -11.34
N PHE A 54 -11.66 3.90 -11.15
CA PHE A 54 -11.25 3.46 -9.83
C PHE A 54 -10.96 4.62 -8.89
N LEU A 55 -10.17 5.61 -9.35
CA LEU A 55 -9.80 6.78 -8.54
C LEU A 55 -11.00 7.66 -8.20
N GLU A 56 -11.97 7.79 -9.11
CA GLU A 56 -13.22 8.51 -8.87
C GLU A 56 -14.05 7.84 -7.77
N ARG A 57 -14.25 6.54 -7.85
CA ARG A 57 -14.97 5.75 -6.83
C ARG A 57 -14.27 5.80 -5.48
N LEU A 58 -12.93 5.70 -5.46
CA LEU A 58 -12.13 5.79 -4.24
C LEU A 58 -12.22 7.18 -3.62
N ASP A 59 -12.23 8.23 -4.46
CA ASP A 59 -12.37 9.63 -4.03
C ASP A 59 -13.75 9.91 -3.42
N GLU A 60 -14.82 9.36 -3.98
CA GLU A 60 -16.15 9.49 -3.39
C GLU A 60 -16.20 8.92 -1.97
N GLU A 61 -15.65 7.72 -1.77
CA GLU A 61 -15.62 7.11 -0.45
C GLU A 61 -14.71 7.87 0.52
N TRP A 62 -13.58 8.35 0.03
CA TRP A 62 -12.68 9.20 0.80
C TRP A 62 -13.38 10.48 1.28
N ARG A 63 -14.08 11.17 0.37
CA ARG A 63 -14.84 12.38 0.71
C ARG A 63 -15.93 12.10 1.76
N ARG A 64 -16.68 11.00 1.61
CA ARG A 64 -17.70 10.57 2.59
C ARG A 64 -17.11 10.36 3.98
N LEU A 65 -15.96 9.69 4.06
CA LEU A 65 -15.28 9.49 5.34
C LEU A 65 -14.74 10.79 5.94
N CYS A 66 -14.14 11.64 5.13
CA CYS A 66 -13.65 12.94 5.58
C CYS A 66 -14.77 13.85 6.09
N GLN A 67 -15.96 13.78 5.49
CA GLN A 67 -17.14 14.50 5.97
C GLN A 67 -17.66 13.92 7.29
N ARG A 68 -17.66 12.61 7.41
CA ARG A 68 -18.09 11.93 8.65
C ARG A 68 -17.11 12.13 9.81
N TYR A 69 -15.83 12.26 9.52
CA TYR A 69 -14.76 12.41 10.51
C TYR A 69 -13.86 13.62 10.19
N PRO A 70 -14.39 14.85 10.29
CA PRO A 70 -13.68 16.05 9.81
C PRO A 70 -12.41 16.36 10.62
N ALA A 71 -12.34 15.96 11.90
CA ALA A 71 -11.19 16.13 12.77
C ALA A 71 -10.13 15.01 12.66
N ALA A 72 -10.39 13.94 11.88
CA ALA A 72 -9.43 12.85 11.73
C ALA A 72 -8.24 13.28 10.86
N ARG A 73 -7.04 12.83 11.25
CA ARG A 73 -5.82 13.06 10.47
C ARG A 73 -5.88 12.22 9.18
N ARG A 74 -5.45 12.81 8.08
CA ARG A 74 -5.54 12.24 6.73
C ARG A 74 -4.19 11.68 6.32
N VAL A 75 -4.06 10.35 6.31
CA VAL A 75 -2.80 9.64 6.06
C VAL A 75 -2.91 8.85 4.76
N GLY A 76 -1.93 8.99 3.87
CA GLY A 76 -1.77 8.18 2.67
C GLY A 76 -0.62 7.19 2.84
N LEU A 77 -0.87 5.92 2.62
CA LEU A 77 0.17 4.90 2.55
C LEU A 77 0.54 4.65 1.09
N ARG A 78 1.84 4.68 0.81
CA ARG A 78 2.39 4.52 -0.54
C ARG A 78 3.14 3.20 -0.66
N ASP A 79 2.87 2.48 -1.73
CA ASP A 79 3.61 1.26 -2.11
C ASP A 79 4.87 1.52 -2.95
N GLY A 80 5.15 2.79 -3.26
CA GLY A 80 6.28 3.20 -4.09
C GLY A 80 5.94 3.47 -5.57
N ALA A 81 4.68 3.27 -6.00
CA ALA A 81 4.23 3.68 -7.33
C ALA A 81 4.20 5.22 -7.42
N ARG A 82 5.00 5.76 -8.34
CA ARG A 82 5.12 7.22 -8.51
C ARG A 82 3.88 7.87 -9.10
N ASP A 83 3.15 7.14 -9.94
CA ASP A 83 2.01 7.67 -10.69
C ASP A 83 0.84 8.08 -9.78
N ASP A 84 0.75 7.48 -8.58
CA ASP A 84 -0.32 7.75 -7.61
C ASP A 84 0.04 8.86 -6.61
N GLU A 85 1.30 9.33 -6.59
CA GLU A 85 1.77 10.37 -5.68
C GLU A 85 0.96 11.67 -5.72
N PRO A 86 0.75 12.29 -6.90
CA PRO A 86 0.03 13.57 -6.97
C PRO A 86 -1.42 13.43 -6.49
N TRP A 87 -2.04 12.29 -6.78
CA TRP A 87 -3.41 12.01 -6.38
C TRP A 87 -3.55 11.85 -4.87
N LEU A 88 -2.63 11.11 -4.23
CA LEU A 88 -2.55 10.96 -2.78
C LEU A 88 -2.21 12.29 -2.08
N ALA A 89 -1.24 13.03 -2.62
CA ALA A 89 -0.79 14.30 -2.05
C ALA A 89 -1.92 15.36 -1.98
N ALA A 90 -2.81 15.37 -2.99
CA ALA A 90 -3.96 16.27 -3.00
C ALA A 90 -5.01 15.94 -1.93
N ARG A 91 -4.98 14.75 -1.32
CA ARG A 91 -6.01 14.22 -0.42
C ARG A 91 -5.55 14.01 1.01
N THR A 92 -4.26 13.82 1.21
CA THR A 92 -3.69 13.45 2.51
C THR A 92 -2.66 14.47 2.97
N SER A 93 -2.67 14.75 4.27
CA SER A 93 -1.69 15.65 4.89
C SER A 93 -0.36 14.94 5.20
N TRP A 94 -0.39 13.61 5.29
CA TRP A 94 0.74 12.77 5.59
C TRP A 94 0.85 11.67 4.54
N GLN A 95 2.01 11.55 3.89
CA GLN A 95 2.27 10.49 2.91
C GLN A 95 3.43 9.66 3.41
N ILE A 96 3.15 8.40 3.73
CA ILE A 96 4.10 7.49 4.36
C ILE A 96 4.44 6.38 3.37
N PRO A 97 5.68 6.31 2.87
CA PRO A 97 6.15 5.14 2.13
C PRO A 97 6.09 3.90 3.02
N GLY A 98 5.55 2.80 2.51
CA GLY A 98 5.41 1.58 3.28
C GLY A 98 6.76 1.07 3.79
N PHE A 99 6.87 0.81 5.10
CA PHE A 99 8.10 0.32 5.73
C PHE A 99 8.59 -1.00 5.12
N TYR A 100 7.68 -1.89 4.71
CA TYR A 100 8.05 -3.14 4.06
C TYR A 100 8.72 -2.92 2.70
N HIS A 101 8.29 -1.92 1.94
CA HIS A 101 8.96 -1.54 0.70
C HIS A 101 10.35 -0.97 0.98
N ALA A 102 10.49 -0.09 1.95
CA ALA A 102 11.78 0.45 2.36
C ALA A 102 12.73 -0.66 2.83
N SER A 103 12.27 -1.59 3.66
CA SER A 103 13.06 -2.74 4.11
C SER A 103 13.43 -3.69 2.96
N GLY A 104 12.54 -3.84 1.97
CA GLY A 104 12.84 -4.58 0.74
C GLY A 104 13.98 -3.98 -0.07
N TYR A 105 14.03 -2.64 -0.20
CA TYR A 105 15.17 -1.96 -0.81
C TYR A 105 16.45 -2.14 -0.03
N LEU A 106 16.40 -2.09 1.32
CA LEU A 106 17.57 -2.38 2.17
C LEU A 106 18.04 -3.83 2.01
N ALA A 107 17.13 -4.78 1.94
CA ALA A 107 17.48 -6.19 1.70
C ALA A 107 18.14 -6.39 0.33
N GLY A 108 17.64 -5.73 -0.71
CA GLY A 108 18.28 -5.72 -2.03
C GLY A 108 19.67 -5.09 -1.98
N ALA A 109 19.82 -3.96 -1.29
CA ALA A 109 21.10 -3.26 -1.13
C ALA A 109 22.13 -4.10 -0.35
N ALA A 110 21.70 -4.86 0.66
CA ALA A 110 22.59 -5.69 1.48
C ALA A 110 23.43 -6.65 0.62
N ALA A 111 22.89 -7.16 -0.48
CA ALA A 111 23.63 -8.01 -1.43
C ALA A 111 24.76 -7.24 -2.15
N GLY A 112 24.60 -5.92 -2.31
CA GLY A 112 25.60 -5.03 -2.93
C GLY A 112 26.73 -4.58 -2.01
N LEU A 113 26.54 -4.72 -0.69
CA LEU A 113 27.54 -4.28 0.28
C LEU A 113 28.80 -5.15 0.23
N ARG A 114 29.96 -4.52 0.41
CA ARG A 114 31.25 -5.18 0.47
C ARG A 114 31.49 -5.82 1.86
N ARG A 115 30.52 -6.58 2.38
CA ARG A 115 30.56 -7.25 3.69
C ARG A 115 30.38 -8.76 3.54
N LYS A 116 30.79 -9.54 4.54
CA LYS A 116 30.54 -10.99 4.60
C LYS A 116 29.06 -11.27 4.84
N GLY A 117 28.62 -12.52 4.59
CA GLY A 117 27.22 -12.91 4.70
C GLY A 117 26.56 -12.59 6.06
N VAL A 118 27.25 -12.95 7.16
CA VAL A 118 26.77 -12.66 8.52
C VAL A 118 26.70 -11.15 8.79
N GLU A 119 27.74 -10.42 8.42
CA GLU A 119 27.80 -8.95 8.57
C GLU A 119 26.70 -8.23 7.75
N ARG A 120 26.29 -8.80 6.60
CA ARG A 120 25.16 -8.27 5.81
C ARG A 120 23.82 -8.45 6.50
N ALA A 121 23.60 -9.63 7.10
CA ALA A 121 22.39 -9.91 7.84
C ALA A 121 22.25 -8.99 9.05
N GLN A 122 23.34 -8.83 9.81
CA GLN A 122 23.38 -7.91 10.95
C GLN A 122 23.13 -6.45 10.50
N TRP A 123 23.82 -6.00 9.46
CA TRP A 123 23.57 -4.66 8.91
C TRP A 123 22.12 -4.44 8.51
N LEU A 124 21.49 -5.42 7.83
CA LEU A 124 20.10 -5.32 7.43
C LEU A 124 19.16 -5.21 8.63
N GLU A 125 19.38 -6.04 9.64
CA GLU A 125 18.61 -6.03 10.87
C GLU A 125 18.74 -4.68 11.60
N GLU A 126 19.98 -4.20 11.79
CA GLU A 126 20.27 -2.90 12.39
C GLU A 126 19.68 -1.74 11.58
N ALA A 127 19.83 -1.75 10.26
CA ALA A 127 19.29 -0.72 9.38
C ALA A 127 17.76 -0.65 9.44
N CYS A 128 17.08 -1.82 9.43
CA CYS A 128 15.63 -1.88 9.56
C CYS A 128 15.17 -1.42 10.95
N HIS A 129 15.85 -1.84 12.02
CA HIS A 129 15.55 -1.42 13.38
C HIS A 129 15.72 0.09 13.54
N THR A 130 16.88 0.62 13.13
CA THR A 130 17.19 2.04 13.17
C THR A 130 16.20 2.87 12.38
N LEU A 131 15.87 2.45 11.15
CA LEU A 131 14.91 3.12 10.30
C LEU A 131 13.51 3.20 10.96
N GLN A 132 13.13 2.17 11.68
CA GLN A 132 11.81 2.06 12.31
C GLN A 132 11.71 2.84 13.63
N HIS A 133 12.81 3.00 14.36
CA HIS A 133 12.81 3.45 15.75
C HIS A 133 13.54 4.76 16.01
N GLU A 134 14.40 5.22 15.10
CA GLU A 134 15.20 6.42 15.30
C GLU A 134 14.82 7.52 14.32
N SER A 135 14.55 8.71 14.83
CA SER A 135 14.32 9.88 13.98
C SER A 135 15.58 10.26 13.20
N GLY A 136 15.39 10.69 11.96
CA GLY A 136 16.48 11.04 11.05
C GLY A 136 17.25 9.82 10.48
N ALA A 137 16.84 8.59 10.79
CA ALA A 137 17.51 7.38 10.29
C ALA A 137 17.51 7.28 8.78
N ALA A 138 16.44 7.73 8.12
CA ALA A 138 16.35 7.72 6.65
C ALA A 138 17.46 8.54 6.00
N ALA A 139 17.79 9.70 6.59
CA ALA A 139 18.87 10.56 6.10
C ALA A 139 20.25 9.88 6.25
N ARG A 140 20.51 9.27 7.41
CA ARG A 140 21.75 8.53 7.65
C ARG A 140 21.92 7.35 6.69
N LEU A 141 20.88 6.54 6.53
CA LEU A 141 20.88 5.40 5.60
C LEU A 141 21.02 5.84 4.15
N SER A 142 20.36 6.94 3.75
CA SER A 142 20.53 7.51 2.41
C SER A 142 21.99 7.90 2.12
N GLY A 143 22.66 8.55 3.07
CA GLY A 143 24.08 8.89 2.97
C GLY A 143 24.99 7.66 2.92
N GLU A 144 24.72 6.65 3.76
CA GLU A 144 25.45 5.38 3.74
C GLU A 144 25.31 4.66 2.39
N LEU A 145 24.09 4.53 1.88
CA LEU A 145 23.83 3.90 0.59
C LEU A 145 24.52 4.63 -0.57
N ALA A 146 24.50 5.97 -0.57
CA ALA A 146 25.19 6.77 -1.58
C ALA A 146 26.71 6.52 -1.55
N ALA A 147 27.34 6.53 -0.37
CA ALA A 147 28.75 6.22 -0.21
C ALA A 147 29.10 4.79 -0.67
N GLN A 148 28.21 3.82 -0.45
CA GLN A 148 28.40 2.44 -0.91
C GLN A 148 28.26 2.32 -2.45
N VAL A 149 27.40 3.11 -3.08
CA VAL A 149 27.31 3.19 -4.56
C VAL A 149 28.63 3.71 -5.14
N GLU A 150 29.20 4.78 -4.57
CA GLU A 150 30.48 5.34 -5.00
C GLU A 150 31.66 4.37 -4.81
N ALA A 151 31.67 3.62 -3.70
CA ALA A 151 32.67 2.58 -3.44
C ALA A 151 32.60 1.41 -4.43
N GLY A 152 31.49 1.28 -5.14
CA GLY A 152 31.21 0.24 -6.12
C GLY A 152 30.88 -1.11 -5.52
N SER A 153 30.27 -1.98 -6.29
CA SER A 153 29.82 -3.32 -5.89
C SER A 153 30.59 -4.41 -6.64
N ARG A 154 30.54 -5.67 -6.10
CA ARG A 154 31.25 -6.82 -6.66
C ARG A 154 30.64 -7.34 -7.98
N THR A 155 29.35 -7.16 -8.20
CA THR A 155 28.65 -7.62 -9.40
C THR A 155 27.70 -6.55 -9.94
N ARG A 156 27.39 -6.62 -11.25
CA ARG A 156 26.48 -5.66 -11.91
C ARG A 156 25.07 -5.70 -11.29
N GLY A 157 24.54 -6.88 -10.96
CA GLY A 157 23.21 -7.01 -10.35
C GLY A 157 23.15 -6.40 -8.96
N ALA A 158 24.18 -6.65 -8.14
CA ALA A 158 24.29 -6.09 -6.80
C ALA A 158 24.48 -4.54 -6.84
N ALA A 159 25.22 -4.02 -7.82
CA ALA A 159 25.35 -2.59 -8.05
C ALA A 159 23.99 -1.95 -8.41
N GLY A 160 23.21 -2.61 -9.26
CA GLY A 160 21.87 -2.14 -9.64
C GLY A 160 20.91 -2.07 -8.46
N ALA A 161 20.88 -3.11 -7.61
CA ALA A 161 20.05 -3.13 -6.41
C ALA A 161 20.44 -2.05 -5.39
N LEU A 162 21.76 -1.83 -5.22
CA LEU A 162 22.28 -0.81 -4.33
C LEU A 162 21.94 0.60 -4.85
N ALA A 163 22.10 0.86 -6.15
CA ALA A 163 21.72 2.12 -6.77
C ALA A 163 20.20 2.39 -6.69
N ALA A 164 19.37 1.34 -6.88
CA ALA A 164 17.92 1.45 -6.73
C ALA A 164 17.53 1.83 -5.30
N ALA A 165 18.15 1.20 -4.29
CA ALA A 165 17.91 1.53 -2.88
C ALA A 165 18.35 2.97 -2.57
N SER A 166 19.55 3.39 -2.99
CA SER A 166 20.04 4.76 -2.82
C SER A 166 19.09 5.79 -3.42
N GLY A 167 18.63 5.57 -4.66
CA GLY A 167 17.66 6.45 -5.32
C GLY A 167 16.29 6.48 -4.62
N TYR A 168 15.80 5.34 -4.13
CA TYR A 168 14.56 5.26 -3.38
C TYR A 168 14.61 6.04 -2.07
N PHE A 169 15.70 5.87 -1.28
CA PHE A 169 15.88 6.60 -0.02
C PHE A 169 16.06 8.10 -0.24
N ALA A 170 16.86 8.50 -1.21
CA ALA A 170 17.05 9.92 -1.55
C ALA A 170 15.73 10.61 -1.96
N HIS A 171 14.87 9.90 -2.73
CA HIS A 171 13.58 10.45 -3.17
C HIS A 171 12.55 10.56 -2.03
N ASN A 172 12.60 9.67 -1.04
CA ASN A 172 11.59 9.59 0.01
C ASN A 172 12.05 10.10 1.38
N ILE A 173 13.26 10.63 1.51
CA ILE A 173 13.94 10.95 2.76
C ILE A 173 13.07 11.76 3.75
N GLU A 174 12.36 12.77 3.26
CA GLU A 174 11.50 13.65 4.07
C GLU A 174 10.20 12.97 4.57
N ARG A 175 9.86 11.82 3.97
CA ARG A 175 8.61 11.08 4.24
C ARG A 175 8.85 9.76 4.95
N MET A 176 10.09 9.49 5.41
CA MET A 176 10.49 8.20 5.99
C MET A 176 10.90 8.30 7.46
N ASP A 177 10.44 9.31 8.19
CA ASP A 177 10.67 9.35 9.64
C ASP A 177 9.65 8.46 10.37
N TYR A 178 9.86 7.14 10.25
CA TYR A 178 8.94 6.15 10.82
C TYR A 178 8.86 6.23 12.35
N ALA A 179 9.92 6.65 13.03
CA ALA A 179 9.91 6.84 14.47
C ALA A 179 8.89 7.92 14.88
N VAL A 180 8.85 9.04 14.16
CA VAL A 180 7.87 10.11 14.36
C VAL A 180 6.46 9.61 14.04
N PHE A 181 6.26 8.91 12.93
CA PHE A 181 4.93 8.40 12.57
C PHE A 181 4.39 7.40 13.58
N ARG A 182 5.24 6.53 14.12
CA ARG A 182 4.87 5.60 15.21
C ARG A 182 4.52 6.34 16.50
N ALA A 183 5.28 7.38 16.87
CA ALA A 183 4.95 8.23 18.02
C ALA A 183 3.59 8.93 17.83
N MET A 184 3.23 9.29 16.58
CA MET A 184 1.94 9.83 16.22
C MET A 184 0.82 8.78 16.12
N ARG A 185 1.13 7.49 16.34
CA ARG A 185 0.21 6.36 16.19
C ARG A 185 -0.32 6.20 14.75
N PHE A 186 0.48 6.56 13.76
CA PHE A 186 0.19 6.27 12.37
C PHE A 186 0.66 4.87 11.97
N PRO A 187 -0.04 4.18 11.07
CA PRO A 187 0.47 2.97 10.46
C PRO A 187 1.66 3.31 9.55
N ILE A 188 2.73 2.53 9.65
CA ILE A 188 3.93 2.70 8.83
C ILE A 188 4.05 1.65 7.71
N GLY A 189 3.10 0.73 7.64
CA GLY A 189 3.10 -0.37 6.66
C GLY A 189 1.85 -0.41 5.80
N SER A 190 2.03 -0.71 4.51
CA SER A 190 0.96 -0.93 3.53
C SER A 190 0.28 -2.30 3.65
N GLY A 191 0.59 -3.07 4.70
CA GLY A 191 0.14 -4.44 4.87
C GLY A 191 -1.38 -4.65 4.76
N VAL A 192 -2.19 -3.65 5.09
CA VAL A 192 -3.66 -3.68 4.90
C VAL A 192 -4.00 -3.75 3.42
N THR A 193 -3.39 -2.91 2.60
CA THR A 193 -3.65 -2.83 1.16
C THR A 193 -3.03 -4.02 0.43
N GLU A 194 -1.84 -4.46 0.83
CA GLU A 194 -1.21 -5.67 0.31
C GLU A 194 -2.05 -6.93 0.63
N ALA A 195 -2.54 -7.04 1.88
CA ALA A 195 -3.46 -8.10 2.27
C ALA A 195 -4.78 -8.03 1.48
N ALA A 196 -5.27 -6.83 1.17
CA ALA A 196 -6.45 -6.64 0.34
C ALA A 196 -6.21 -7.13 -1.10
N CYS A 197 -5.06 -6.90 -1.71
CA CYS A 197 -4.68 -7.50 -2.99
C CYS A 197 -4.76 -9.03 -2.96
N LYS A 198 -4.30 -9.65 -1.88
CA LYS A 198 -4.40 -11.09 -1.68
C LYS A 198 -5.86 -11.54 -1.50
N THR A 199 -6.60 -10.91 -0.61
CA THR A 199 -7.94 -11.36 -0.21
C THR A 199 -9.02 -11.00 -1.22
N LEU A 200 -9.02 -9.78 -1.78
CA LEU A 200 -9.99 -9.37 -2.79
C LEU A 200 -9.76 -10.06 -4.13
N VAL A 201 -8.51 -10.05 -4.61
CA VAL A 201 -8.17 -10.45 -5.97
C VAL A 201 -7.62 -11.87 -6.00
N LYS A 202 -6.43 -12.10 -5.43
CA LYS A 202 -5.70 -13.36 -5.66
C LYS A 202 -6.45 -14.59 -5.19
N GLN A 203 -7.02 -14.57 -4.01
CA GLN A 203 -7.76 -15.73 -3.46
C GLN A 203 -8.98 -16.14 -4.28
N ARG A 204 -9.52 -15.25 -5.11
CA ARG A 204 -10.74 -15.54 -5.86
C ARG A 204 -10.58 -15.49 -7.37
N LEU A 205 -9.74 -14.59 -7.88
CA LEU A 205 -9.57 -14.42 -9.33
C LEU A 205 -8.34 -15.13 -9.89
N CYS A 206 -7.41 -15.58 -9.04
CA CYS A 206 -6.16 -16.22 -9.48
C CYS A 206 -6.12 -17.72 -9.18
N GLY A 207 -7.28 -18.40 -9.18
CA GLY A 207 -7.34 -19.85 -9.13
C GLY A 207 -6.81 -20.46 -10.45
N SER A 208 -6.36 -21.73 -10.38
CA SER A 208 -5.82 -22.43 -11.54
C SER A 208 -6.88 -22.54 -12.66
N GLY A 209 -6.52 -22.16 -13.89
CA GLY A 209 -7.38 -22.28 -15.07
C GLY A 209 -8.60 -21.35 -15.06
N MET A 210 -8.55 -20.23 -14.35
CA MET A 210 -9.70 -19.31 -14.21
C MET A 210 -9.46 -17.98 -14.95
N PRO A 211 -9.69 -17.89 -16.28
CA PRO A 211 -9.76 -16.60 -16.95
C PRO A 211 -11.11 -15.93 -16.67
N TRP A 212 -11.10 -14.62 -16.52
CA TRP A 212 -12.30 -13.83 -16.17
C TRP A 212 -12.70 -12.88 -17.31
N THR A 213 -13.99 -12.64 -17.47
CA THR A 213 -14.46 -11.44 -18.16
C THR A 213 -14.34 -10.24 -17.22
N ARG A 214 -14.14 -9.03 -17.74
CA ARG A 214 -14.07 -7.82 -16.93
C ARG A 214 -15.33 -7.64 -16.07
N ARG A 215 -16.53 -7.86 -16.65
CA ARG A 215 -17.80 -7.77 -15.93
C ARG A 215 -17.92 -8.79 -14.79
N GLY A 216 -17.53 -10.04 -15.06
CA GLY A 216 -17.55 -11.10 -14.04
C GLY A 216 -16.59 -10.80 -12.89
N ALA A 217 -15.37 -10.40 -13.21
CA ALA A 217 -14.37 -9.99 -12.22
C ALA A 217 -14.87 -8.79 -11.39
N GLN A 218 -15.44 -7.75 -12.02
CA GLN A 218 -15.97 -6.58 -11.30
C GLN A 218 -17.09 -6.96 -10.34
N THR A 219 -18.01 -7.83 -10.75
CA THR A 219 -19.08 -8.32 -9.88
C THR A 219 -18.51 -9.01 -8.63
N VAL A 220 -17.55 -9.92 -8.83
CA VAL A 220 -16.90 -10.64 -7.72
C VAL A 220 -16.13 -9.69 -6.82
N LEU A 221 -15.37 -8.75 -7.37
CA LEU A 221 -14.61 -7.76 -6.59
C LEU A 221 -15.54 -6.88 -5.75
N THR A 222 -16.66 -6.43 -6.33
CA THR A 222 -17.65 -5.63 -5.62
C THR A 222 -18.28 -6.38 -4.45
N LEU A 223 -18.73 -7.63 -4.67
CA LEU A 223 -19.30 -8.48 -3.61
C LEU A 223 -18.28 -8.75 -2.50
N ARG A 224 -17.04 -9.04 -2.85
CA ARG A 224 -15.96 -9.26 -1.87
C ARG A 224 -15.63 -8.00 -1.09
N ALA A 225 -15.58 -6.84 -1.75
CA ALA A 225 -15.36 -5.56 -1.09
C ALA A 225 -16.45 -5.28 -0.04
N ILE A 226 -17.72 -5.54 -0.36
CA ILE A 226 -18.83 -5.41 0.58
C ILE A 226 -18.69 -6.41 1.74
N LEU A 227 -18.41 -7.69 1.44
CA LEU A 227 -18.26 -8.76 2.43
C LEU A 227 -17.13 -8.47 3.44
N LEU A 228 -15.99 -7.99 2.96
CA LEU A 228 -14.82 -7.72 3.80
C LEU A 228 -14.93 -6.39 4.57
N SER A 229 -15.79 -5.47 4.13
CA SER A 229 -16.10 -4.22 4.82
C SER A 229 -17.28 -4.46 5.78
N THR A 230 -16.98 -4.75 7.05
CA THR A 230 -17.99 -5.23 8.03
C THR A 230 -19.22 -4.31 8.14
N SER A 231 -19.04 -3.00 8.21
CA SER A 231 -20.15 -2.04 8.28
C SER A 231 -21.02 -2.07 7.02
N ARG A 232 -20.39 -2.23 5.84
CA ARG A 232 -21.11 -2.30 4.55
C ARG A 232 -21.88 -3.57 4.38
N TRP A 233 -21.33 -4.70 4.82
CA TRP A 233 -22.02 -5.97 4.82
C TRP A 233 -23.32 -5.89 5.64
N THR A 234 -23.20 -5.44 6.87
CA THR A 234 -24.36 -5.27 7.76
C THR A 234 -25.39 -4.29 7.19
N SER A 235 -24.93 -3.11 6.73
CA SER A 235 -25.80 -2.09 6.15
C SER A 235 -26.52 -2.58 4.89
N ARG A 236 -25.83 -3.37 4.05
CA ARG A 236 -26.43 -3.94 2.83
C ARG A 236 -27.56 -4.89 3.15
N TRP A 237 -27.37 -5.79 4.10
CA TRP A 237 -28.41 -6.74 4.49
C TRP A 237 -29.55 -6.05 5.20
N THR A 238 -29.29 -5.13 6.11
CA THR A 238 -30.35 -4.31 6.76
C THR A 238 -31.19 -3.55 5.72
N TYR A 239 -30.55 -3.01 4.67
CA TYR A 239 -31.27 -2.36 3.57
C TYR A 239 -32.15 -3.33 2.80
N LEU A 240 -31.63 -4.52 2.43
CA LEU A 240 -32.38 -5.53 1.69
C LEU A 240 -33.54 -6.09 2.50
N ASP A 241 -33.37 -6.32 3.80
CA ASP A 241 -34.43 -6.77 4.69
C ASP A 241 -35.57 -5.75 4.77
N LYS A 242 -35.22 -4.45 4.75
CA LYS A 242 -36.21 -3.37 4.84
C LYS A 242 -36.90 -3.04 3.52
N HIS A 243 -36.22 -3.15 2.40
CA HIS A 243 -36.68 -2.64 1.10
C HIS A 243 -36.84 -3.72 0.01
N GLY A 244 -36.41 -4.95 0.30
CA GLY A 244 -36.38 -6.03 -0.67
C GLY A 244 -35.22 -5.91 -1.68
N ILE A 245 -35.11 -6.91 -2.54
CA ILE A 245 -34.16 -6.91 -3.65
C ILE A 245 -34.76 -6.06 -4.77
N PRO A 246 -34.06 -5.02 -5.26
CA PRO A 246 -34.54 -4.25 -6.42
C PRO A 246 -34.70 -5.20 -7.61
N LEU A 247 -35.90 -5.34 -8.11
CA LEU A 247 -36.18 -6.03 -9.38
C LEU A 247 -35.77 -5.07 -10.50
N THR A 248 -34.69 -5.38 -11.18
CA THR A 248 -34.22 -4.68 -12.40
C THR A 248 -34.78 -5.32 -13.64
#